data_50fd109f31a7cf246da326ec49e7963a
#
_entry.id   50fd109f31a7cf246da326ec49e7963a
#
_cell.length_a   1.000
_cell.length_b   1.000
_cell.length_c   1.000
_cell.angle_alpha   90.00
_cell.angle_beta   90.00
_cell.angle_gamma   90.00
#
_symmetry.space_group_name_H-M   'P 1'
#
loop_
_entity.id
_entity.type
_entity.pdbx_description
1 polymer ?
#
loop_
_entity_poly.entity_id
_entity_poly.type
_entity_poly.pdbx_seq_one_letter_code
_entity_poly.pdbx_strand_id
1 'polypeptide(L)'
;MTEKSTQRHIICMKWGTKYGPEYVNRLYAMVRRHLTGDFNMVCLTDDNTGIRSEVQCLPIPALDLPPGIPERGWTKLASFTQDLHGLRGTALFLDVDVVIVGSMDGFFEVPGDFMIIHDYKRPWRITGNSSVYRYELGAHPDVLEYFRNNFDSIRKQFRNEQAYLSDFLHKQGKLAYWPAEWCPSFKYHSIPAWPSNYWTAPQIPSDARVVIFHGECNPPDALAGKRNRKFRFIKPALWVADHWKE
;
A
#
# COMPACT_ATOMS: atom_id res chain seq x y z
N MET A 1 -9.14 -11.98 28.79
CA MET A 1 -9.29 -11.98 27.32
C MET A 1 -9.83 -10.60 26.95
N THR A 2 -8.98 -9.70 26.43
CA THR A 2 -9.41 -8.39 25.95
C THR A 2 -10.24 -8.60 24.69
N GLU A 3 -11.47 -8.11 24.67
CA GLU A 3 -12.31 -8.10 23.47
C GLU A 3 -11.52 -7.47 22.34
N LYS A 4 -11.42 -8.20 21.22
CA LYS A 4 -10.76 -7.70 20.02
C LYS A 4 -11.60 -6.56 19.48
N SER A 5 -11.05 -5.35 19.38
CA SER A 5 -11.78 -4.20 18.82
C SER A 5 -12.21 -4.54 17.39
N THR A 6 -13.49 -4.37 17.11
CA THR A 6 -14.07 -4.59 15.78
C THR A 6 -13.85 -3.41 14.84
N GLN A 7 -13.16 -2.35 15.30
CA GLN A 7 -12.96 -1.14 14.52
C GLN A 7 -12.02 -1.40 13.34
N ARG A 8 -12.46 -0.97 12.15
CA ARG A 8 -11.71 -1.08 10.90
C ARG A 8 -11.09 0.25 10.56
N HIS A 9 -9.77 0.24 10.30
CA HIS A 9 -9.03 1.41 9.87
C HIS A 9 -8.47 1.20 8.47
N ILE A 10 -8.59 2.22 7.63
CA ILE A 10 -7.80 2.34 6.41
C ILE A 10 -6.69 3.32 6.73
N ILE A 11 -5.44 2.88 6.61
CA ILE A 11 -4.28 3.72 6.87
C ILE A 11 -3.57 3.97 5.55
N CYS A 12 -3.28 5.22 5.26
CA CYS A 12 -2.35 5.61 4.19
C CYS A 12 -1.27 6.53 4.75
N MET A 13 -0.23 6.75 3.96
CA MET A 13 0.87 7.63 4.35
C MET A 13 1.22 8.57 3.21
N LYS A 14 1.24 9.88 3.50
CA LYS A 14 1.63 10.93 2.57
C LYS A 14 2.68 11.83 3.22
N TRP A 15 3.85 11.88 2.63
CA TRP A 15 4.92 12.79 3.10
C TRP A 15 5.64 13.44 1.93
N GLY A 16 6.25 14.60 2.20
CA GLY A 16 6.95 15.39 1.21
C GLY A 16 6.02 15.87 0.08
N THR A 17 6.58 16.10 -1.11
CA THR A 17 5.88 16.77 -2.22
C THR A 17 5.55 15.88 -3.40
N LYS A 18 5.83 14.57 -3.32
CA LYS A 18 5.63 13.66 -4.46
C LYS A 18 4.16 13.48 -4.81
N TYR A 19 3.29 13.41 -3.81
CA TYR A 19 1.85 13.24 -3.96
C TYR A 19 1.12 14.40 -3.31
N GLY A 20 0.18 14.99 -4.03
CA GLY A 20 -0.70 16.03 -3.49
C GLY A 20 -1.86 15.46 -2.67
N PRO A 21 -2.65 16.33 -2.01
CA PRO A 21 -3.80 15.92 -1.20
C PRO A 21 -4.88 15.19 -2.01
N GLU A 22 -4.97 15.44 -3.33
CA GLU A 22 -5.92 14.78 -4.22
C GLU A 22 -5.75 13.25 -4.28
N TYR A 23 -4.53 12.73 -4.03
CA TYR A 23 -4.31 11.29 -3.93
C TYR A 23 -5.03 10.68 -2.72
N VAL A 24 -4.93 11.35 -1.56
CA VAL A 24 -5.60 10.92 -0.32
C VAL A 24 -7.11 11.07 -0.47
N ASN A 25 -7.58 12.18 -1.06
CA ASN A 25 -9.01 12.44 -1.26
C ASN A 25 -9.65 11.40 -2.18
N ARG A 26 -8.99 11.07 -3.30
CA ARG A 26 -9.43 10.00 -4.21
C ARG A 26 -9.36 8.63 -3.56
N LEU A 27 -8.32 8.35 -2.78
CA LEU A 27 -8.24 7.08 -2.05
C LEU A 27 -9.42 6.92 -1.10
N TYR A 28 -9.76 7.96 -0.32
CA TYR A 28 -10.95 7.95 0.53
C TYR A 28 -12.22 7.67 -0.27
N ALA A 29 -12.42 8.38 -1.37
CA ALA A 29 -13.60 8.21 -2.20
C ALA A 29 -13.69 6.80 -2.81
N MET A 30 -12.57 6.22 -3.23
CA MET A 30 -12.51 4.83 -3.70
C MET A 30 -12.86 3.84 -2.57
N VAL A 31 -12.27 4.00 -1.39
CA VAL A 31 -12.60 3.15 -0.23
C VAL A 31 -14.09 3.25 0.09
N ARG A 32 -14.64 4.45 0.12
CA ARG A 32 -16.06 4.68 0.43
C ARG A 32 -17.02 4.00 -0.56
N ARG A 33 -16.61 3.87 -1.83
CA ARG A 33 -17.40 3.17 -2.85
C ARG A 33 -17.31 1.65 -2.78
N HIS A 34 -16.21 1.10 -2.21
CA HIS A 34 -15.87 -0.32 -2.32
C HIS A 34 -15.77 -1.07 -0.98
N LEU A 35 -15.90 -0.39 0.15
CA LEU A 35 -15.93 -0.99 1.48
C LEU A 35 -17.29 -0.78 2.12
N THR A 36 -17.96 -1.87 2.50
CA THR A 36 -19.26 -1.79 3.18
C THR A 36 -19.09 -1.54 4.68
N GLY A 37 -20.10 -0.83 5.26
CA GLY A 37 -20.14 -0.50 6.69
C GLY A 37 -19.13 0.56 7.11
N ASP A 38 -18.95 0.71 8.42
CA ASP A 38 -18.14 1.79 9.00
C ASP A 38 -16.65 1.48 8.96
N PHE A 39 -15.87 2.52 8.72
CA PHE A 39 -14.41 2.52 8.81
C PHE A 39 -13.91 3.92 9.19
N ASN A 40 -12.73 3.97 9.79
CA ASN A 40 -11.99 5.21 10.00
C ASN A 40 -10.83 5.26 8.99
N MET A 41 -10.74 6.35 8.21
CA MET A 41 -9.58 6.56 7.35
C MET A 41 -8.58 7.51 8.01
N VAL A 42 -7.35 7.03 8.15
CA VAL A 42 -6.23 7.74 8.76
C VAL A 42 -5.16 7.99 7.70
N CYS A 43 -4.74 9.25 7.58
CA CYS A 43 -3.58 9.63 6.81
C CYS A 43 -2.45 10.03 7.75
N LEU A 44 -1.37 9.26 7.78
CA LEU A 44 -0.14 9.64 8.45
C LEU A 44 0.60 10.62 7.55
N THR A 45 0.75 11.89 7.98
CA THR A 45 1.27 12.93 7.10
C THR A 45 2.06 14.00 7.84
N ASP A 46 2.97 14.64 7.13
CA ASP A 46 3.69 15.85 7.53
C ASP A 46 2.95 17.15 7.14
N ASP A 47 1.97 17.05 6.21
CA ASP A 47 1.17 18.19 5.74
C ASP A 47 -0.24 17.71 5.36
N ASN A 48 -1.24 18.22 6.07
CA ASN A 48 -2.66 17.91 5.88
C ASN A 48 -3.40 18.94 5.01
N THR A 49 -2.72 19.93 4.45
CA THR A 49 -3.32 20.97 3.63
C THR A 49 -4.03 20.37 2.42
N GLY A 50 -5.33 20.71 2.24
CA GLY A 50 -6.14 20.22 1.13
C GLY A 50 -6.65 18.79 1.26
N ILE A 51 -6.34 18.07 2.34
CA ILE A 51 -6.95 16.77 2.65
C ILE A 51 -8.35 17.02 3.22
N ARG A 52 -9.31 16.24 2.75
CA ARG A 52 -10.72 16.33 3.17
C ARG A 52 -10.91 16.01 4.65
N SER A 53 -11.89 16.64 5.27
CA SER A 53 -12.14 16.57 6.73
C SER A 53 -12.54 15.21 7.26
N GLU A 54 -13.04 14.31 6.40
CA GLU A 54 -13.43 12.95 6.76
C GLU A 54 -12.23 12.01 6.95
N VAL A 55 -11.04 12.44 6.52
CA VAL A 55 -9.78 11.73 6.75
C VAL A 55 -9.12 12.29 8.01
N GLN A 56 -8.91 11.43 8.99
CA GLN A 56 -8.18 11.78 10.20
C GLN A 56 -6.68 11.89 9.87
N CYS A 57 -6.16 13.11 9.84
CA CYS A 57 -4.73 13.35 9.63
C CYS A 57 -3.98 13.33 10.95
N LEU A 58 -2.95 12.47 11.01
CA LEU A 58 -2.10 12.30 12.19
C LEU A 58 -0.63 12.42 11.78
N PRO A 59 0.26 12.91 12.67
CA PRO A 59 1.67 13.00 12.36
C PRO A 59 2.26 11.59 12.15
N ILE A 60 3.26 11.50 11.26
CA ILE A 60 4.02 10.27 11.07
C ILE A 60 4.87 10.04 12.33
N PRO A 61 4.77 8.87 13.00
CA PRO A 61 5.65 8.57 14.12
C PRO A 61 7.12 8.58 13.70
N ALA A 62 8.00 9.07 14.56
CA ALA A 62 9.44 9.12 14.27
C ALA A 62 10.01 7.70 14.08
N LEU A 63 10.89 7.54 13.09
CA LEU A 63 11.67 6.30 12.94
C LEU A 63 12.87 6.26 13.88
N ASP A 64 13.28 7.39 14.44
CA ASP A 64 14.44 7.55 15.31
C ASP A 64 15.75 7.06 14.63
N LEU A 65 15.89 7.40 13.35
CA LEU A 65 17.09 7.05 12.57
C LEU A 65 18.23 8.02 12.84
N PRO A 66 19.50 7.59 12.66
CA PRO A 66 20.64 8.47 12.72
C PRO A 66 20.52 9.65 11.75
N PRO A 67 21.03 10.84 12.12
CA PRO A 67 20.95 12.03 11.27
C PRO A 67 21.56 11.82 9.87
N GLY A 68 20.93 12.42 8.85
CA GLY A 68 21.41 12.40 7.46
C GLY A 68 21.08 11.14 6.67
N ILE A 69 20.33 10.21 7.24
CA ILE A 69 19.89 9.01 6.54
C ILE A 69 18.56 9.28 5.84
N PRO A 70 18.48 9.08 4.50
CA PRO A 70 17.22 9.23 3.81
C PRO A 70 16.27 8.09 4.21
N GLU A 71 15.13 8.46 4.77
CA GLU A 71 14.11 7.51 5.26
C GLU A 71 13.48 6.69 4.13
N ARG A 72 13.26 7.29 2.97
CA ARG A 72 12.67 6.64 1.79
C ARG A 72 11.41 5.84 2.15
N GLY A 73 11.26 4.62 1.58
CA GLY A 73 10.16 3.72 1.91
C GLY A 73 10.20 3.14 3.33
N TRP A 74 11.32 3.26 4.08
CA TRP A 74 11.44 2.80 5.46
C TRP A 74 10.47 3.50 6.41
N THR A 75 10.03 4.72 6.06
CA THR A 75 9.02 5.49 6.81
C THR A 75 7.74 4.69 7.07
N LYS A 76 7.39 3.74 6.21
CA LYS A 76 6.22 2.86 6.42
C LYS A 76 6.31 2.03 7.71
N LEU A 77 7.53 1.72 8.18
CA LEU A 77 7.74 0.97 9.42
C LEU A 77 7.23 1.72 10.65
N ALA A 78 7.09 3.04 10.57
CA ALA A 78 6.53 3.86 11.64
C ALA A 78 5.09 3.47 12.01
N SER A 79 4.34 2.82 11.10
CA SER A 79 2.99 2.33 11.37
C SER A 79 2.96 1.14 12.34
N PHE A 80 4.10 0.51 12.62
CA PHE A 80 4.24 -0.63 13.54
C PHE A 80 4.60 -0.21 14.97
N THR A 81 4.48 1.07 15.32
CA THR A 81 4.63 1.51 16.71
C THR A 81 3.59 0.81 17.60
N GLN A 82 3.96 0.53 18.87
CA GLN A 82 3.06 -0.11 19.84
C GLN A 82 1.76 0.66 20.05
N ASP A 83 1.86 1.98 20.06
CA ASP A 83 0.72 2.88 20.17
C ASP A 83 0.69 3.87 19.01
N LEU A 84 -0.09 3.56 17.98
CA LEU A 84 -0.29 4.46 16.85
C LEU A 84 -1.40 5.44 17.19
N HIS A 85 -1.05 6.53 17.90
CA HIS A 85 -1.97 7.63 18.27
C HIS A 85 -3.26 7.16 18.98
N GLY A 86 -3.19 6.12 19.81
CA GLY A 86 -4.35 5.59 20.52
C GLY A 86 -5.30 4.73 19.67
N LEU A 87 -5.03 4.54 18.38
CA LEU A 87 -5.86 3.70 17.50
C LEU A 87 -5.80 2.24 17.93
N ARG A 88 -6.94 1.53 17.81
CA ARG A 88 -7.08 0.10 18.15
C ARG A 88 -7.96 -0.60 17.13
N GLY A 89 -7.68 -1.86 16.84
CA GLY A 89 -8.42 -2.70 15.89
C GLY A 89 -7.60 -3.05 14.66
N THR A 90 -8.28 -3.47 13.62
CA THR A 90 -7.65 -3.96 12.38
C THR A 90 -7.35 -2.81 11.42
N ALA A 91 -6.11 -2.69 10.98
CA ALA A 91 -5.66 -1.72 9.98
C ALA A 91 -5.39 -2.39 8.64
N LEU A 92 -5.95 -1.84 7.56
CA LEU A 92 -5.56 -2.09 6.19
C LEU A 92 -4.77 -0.88 5.68
N PHE A 93 -3.47 -1.08 5.44
CA PHE A 93 -2.62 -0.06 4.86
C PHE A 93 -2.73 -0.07 3.34
N LEU A 94 -2.86 1.12 2.75
CA LEU A 94 -2.91 1.33 1.31
C LEU A 94 -1.93 2.43 0.90
N ASP A 95 -1.12 2.18 -0.12
CA ASP A 95 -0.40 3.25 -0.79
C ASP A 95 -1.39 4.24 -1.43
N VAL A 96 -1.04 5.52 -1.45
CA VAL A 96 -1.93 6.57 -1.96
C VAL A 96 -2.13 6.53 -3.48
N ASP A 97 -1.25 5.82 -4.20
CA ASP A 97 -1.26 5.71 -5.65
C ASP A 97 -1.86 4.40 -6.18
N VAL A 98 -2.61 3.67 -5.36
CA VAL A 98 -3.39 2.50 -5.81
C VAL A 98 -4.71 2.92 -6.46
N VAL A 99 -5.31 2.02 -7.26
CA VAL A 99 -6.66 2.21 -7.80
C VAL A 99 -7.55 1.04 -7.38
N ILE A 100 -8.58 1.34 -6.59
CA ILE A 100 -9.54 0.34 -6.12
C ILE A 100 -10.61 0.15 -7.20
N VAL A 101 -10.80 -1.09 -7.63
CA VAL A 101 -11.69 -1.46 -8.74
C VAL A 101 -12.77 -2.50 -8.35
N GLY A 102 -12.68 -3.06 -7.15
CA GLY A 102 -13.61 -4.09 -6.66
C GLY A 102 -13.80 -4.03 -5.15
N SER A 103 -14.67 -4.91 -4.61
CA SER A 103 -14.99 -4.95 -3.17
C SER A 103 -13.75 -5.13 -2.30
N MET A 104 -13.69 -4.34 -1.23
CA MET A 104 -12.63 -4.40 -0.23
C MET A 104 -13.00 -5.22 1.02
N ASP A 105 -14.23 -5.69 1.13
CA ASP A 105 -14.72 -6.37 2.34
C ASP A 105 -13.85 -7.58 2.70
N GLY A 106 -13.51 -8.40 1.71
CA GLY A 106 -12.67 -9.58 1.91
C GLY A 106 -11.29 -9.29 2.51
N PHE A 107 -10.74 -8.07 2.39
CA PHE A 107 -9.48 -7.74 3.06
C PHE A 107 -9.58 -7.78 4.59
N PHE A 108 -10.78 -7.65 5.14
CA PHE A 108 -11.04 -7.74 6.58
C PHE A 108 -11.55 -9.11 7.03
N GLU A 109 -11.96 -9.97 6.09
CA GLU A 109 -12.58 -11.27 6.38
C GLU A 109 -11.58 -12.44 6.33
N VAL A 110 -10.61 -12.39 5.41
CA VAL A 110 -9.61 -13.47 5.27
C VAL A 110 -8.76 -13.58 6.54
N PRO A 111 -8.61 -14.79 7.13
CA PRO A 111 -7.81 -14.98 8.34
C PRO A 111 -6.31 -14.78 8.07
N GLY A 112 -5.59 -14.32 9.08
CA GLY A 112 -4.14 -14.13 9.05
C GLY A 112 -3.71 -13.00 10.00
N ASP A 113 -2.56 -13.16 10.63
CA ASP A 113 -2.03 -12.15 11.56
C ASP A 113 -1.50 -10.94 10.82
N PHE A 114 -0.74 -11.19 9.75
CA PHE A 114 -0.24 -10.17 8.84
C PHE A 114 -0.43 -10.62 7.40
N MET A 115 -1.22 -9.86 6.65
CA MET A 115 -1.53 -10.16 5.25
C MET A 115 -0.88 -9.13 4.34
N ILE A 116 -0.18 -9.58 3.29
CA ILE A 116 0.51 -8.70 2.33
C ILE A 116 0.37 -9.24 0.90
N ILE A 117 0.65 -8.43 -0.10
CA ILE A 117 0.73 -8.89 -1.49
C ILE A 117 2.01 -9.72 -1.67
N HIS A 118 1.94 -10.86 -2.36
CA HIS A 118 3.14 -11.59 -2.77
C HIS A 118 3.89 -10.85 -3.90
N ASP A 119 5.23 -10.85 -3.90
CA ASP A 119 6.01 -10.15 -4.94
C ASP A 119 5.76 -10.77 -6.33
N TYR A 120 5.24 -9.97 -7.25
CA TYR A 120 4.91 -10.37 -8.62
C TYR A 120 6.10 -10.88 -9.43
N LYS A 121 7.32 -10.39 -9.11
CA LYS A 121 8.53 -10.68 -9.89
C LYS A 121 9.19 -11.98 -9.49
N ARG A 122 9.03 -12.37 -8.24
CA ARG A 122 9.78 -13.46 -7.62
C ARG A 122 8.88 -14.31 -6.74
N PRO A 123 7.89 -14.99 -7.33
CA PRO A 123 6.91 -15.77 -6.55
C PRO A 123 7.53 -16.94 -5.78
N TRP A 124 8.80 -17.25 -6.03
CA TRP A 124 9.58 -18.24 -5.25
C TRP A 124 10.26 -17.66 -4.02
N ARG A 125 10.17 -16.34 -3.79
CA ARG A 125 10.69 -15.66 -2.60
C ARG A 125 9.56 -15.31 -1.65
N ILE A 126 9.89 -15.22 -0.37
CA ILE A 126 8.97 -14.78 0.70
C ILE A 126 8.67 -13.28 0.68
N THR A 127 9.34 -12.52 -0.18
CA THR A 127 9.19 -11.06 -0.23
C THR A 127 7.77 -10.67 -0.65
N GLY A 128 7.14 -9.80 0.14
CA GLY A 128 5.88 -9.17 -0.19
C GLY A 128 6.04 -7.83 -0.93
N ASN A 129 4.91 -7.28 -1.34
CA ASN A 129 4.80 -5.88 -1.79
C ASN A 129 3.91 -5.11 -0.80
N SER A 130 4.46 -4.07 -0.21
CA SER A 130 3.86 -3.29 0.89
C SER A 130 2.87 -2.21 0.44
N SER A 131 2.34 -2.31 -0.78
CA SER A 131 1.32 -1.35 -1.24
C SER A 131 -0.06 -1.62 -0.63
N VAL A 132 -0.34 -2.89 -0.26
CA VAL A 132 -1.55 -3.30 0.47
C VAL A 132 -1.18 -4.36 1.50
N TYR A 133 -1.33 -4.04 2.78
CA TYR A 133 -1.15 -5.02 3.86
C TYR A 133 -2.11 -4.75 5.01
N ARG A 134 -2.46 -5.82 5.74
CA ARG A 134 -3.35 -5.75 6.91
C ARG A 134 -2.67 -6.33 8.13
N TYR A 135 -2.91 -5.70 9.26
CA TYR A 135 -2.42 -6.12 10.58
C TYR A 135 -3.33 -5.60 11.70
N GLU A 136 -3.20 -6.16 12.88
CA GLU A 136 -3.82 -5.62 14.09
C GLU A 136 -2.93 -4.53 14.67
N LEU A 137 -3.49 -3.36 14.94
CA LEU A 137 -2.76 -2.21 15.51
C LEU A 137 -2.12 -2.58 16.85
N GLY A 138 -0.83 -2.29 16.99
CA GLY A 138 -0.04 -2.61 18.18
C GLY A 138 0.36 -4.09 18.32
N ALA A 139 0.06 -4.98 17.35
CA ALA A 139 0.39 -6.40 17.44
C ALA A 139 1.84 -6.75 17.06
N HIS A 140 2.53 -5.86 16.34
CA HIS A 140 3.87 -6.11 15.80
C HIS A 140 4.89 -4.99 16.10
N PRO A 141 4.98 -4.48 17.35
CA PRO A 141 5.91 -3.38 17.67
C PRO A 141 7.38 -3.80 17.53
N ASP A 142 7.66 -5.08 17.68
CA ASP A 142 8.96 -5.72 17.51
C ASP A 142 9.55 -5.52 16.08
N VAL A 143 8.73 -5.32 15.07
CA VAL A 143 9.16 -4.96 13.70
C VAL A 143 9.94 -3.63 13.73
N LEU A 144 9.37 -2.60 14.34
CA LEU A 144 9.99 -1.28 14.42
C LEU A 144 11.15 -1.25 15.42
N GLU A 145 10.99 -1.87 16.57
CA GLU A 145 12.02 -1.93 17.62
C GLU A 145 13.27 -2.65 17.14
N TYR A 146 13.12 -3.80 16.50
CA TYR A 146 14.26 -4.53 15.94
C TYR A 146 14.94 -3.75 14.82
N PHE A 147 14.17 -3.07 13.97
CA PHE A 147 14.70 -2.20 12.93
C PHE A 147 15.55 -1.08 13.50
N ARG A 148 15.06 -0.36 14.53
CA ARG A 148 15.81 0.73 15.19
C ARG A 148 17.14 0.23 15.78
N ASN A 149 17.10 -0.88 16.47
CA ASN A 149 18.26 -1.46 17.17
C ASN A 149 19.29 -2.09 16.22
N ASN A 150 18.90 -2.44 14.97
CA ASN A 150 19.76 -3.15 14.02
C ASN A 150 19.81 -2.48 12.66
N PHE A 151 19.56 -1.18 12.61
CA PHE A 151 19.38 -0.39 11.40
C PHE A 151 20.46 -0.62 10.33
N ASP A 152 21.75 -0.49 10.70
CA ASP A 152 22.87 -0.60 9.75
C ASP A 152 22.99 -2.01 9.12
N SER A 153 22.74 -3.05 9.90
CA SER A 153 22.75 -4.43 9.41
C SER A 153 21.57 -4.72 8.49
N ILE A 154 20.37 -4.24 8.86
CA ILE A 154 19.15 -4.42 8.09
C ILE A 154 19.26 -3.73 6.72
N ARG A 155 19.79 -2.51 6.67
CA ARG A 155 19.97 -1.78 5.40
C ARG A 155 21.00 -2.41 4.49
N LYS A 156 22.01 -3.09 5.03
CA LYS A 156 23.00 -3.84 4.23
C LYS A 156 22.39 -5.14 3.70
N GLN A 157 21.52 -5.78 4.49
CA GLN A 157 20.93 -7.07 4.14
C GLN A 157 19.70 -6.94 3.22
N PHE A 158 18.88 -5.94 3.45
CA PHE A 158 17.61 -5.75 2.73
C PHE A 158 17.62 -4.50 1.87
N ARG A 159 17.09 -4.64 0.64
CA ARG A 159 17.03 -3.55 -0.31
C ARG A 159 16.04 -2.45 0.09
N ASN A 160 14.94 -2.84 0.75
CA ASN A 160 13.82 -1.97 1.12
C ASN A 160 13.06 -2.54 2.31
N GLU A 161 12.13 -1.76 2.85
CA GLU A 161 11.32 -2.09 4.02
C GLU A 161 10.47 -3.34 3.81
N GLN A 162 9.87 -3.53 2.62
CA GLN A 162 8.99 -4.67 2.35
C GLN A 162 9.75 -6.01 2.38
N ALA A 163 11.01 -6.02 1.95
CA ALA A 163 11.83 -7.22 2.03
C ALA A 163 12.20 -7.56 3.48
N TYR A 164 12.54 -6.55 4.28
CA TYR A 164 12.76 -6.70 5.71
C TYR A 164 11.50 -7.16 6.45
N LEU A 165 10.39 -6.45 6.26
CA LEU A 165 9.10 -6.74 6.87
C LEU A 165 8.64 -8.18 6.62
N SER A 166 8.75 -8.61 5.36
CA SER A 166 8.36 -9.97 4.96
C SER A 166 9.25 -11.03 5.60
N ASP A 167 10.57 -10.84 5.60
CA ASP A 167 11.52 -11.77 6.21
C ASP A 167 11.31 -11.87 7.72
N PHE A 168 11.15 -10.72 8.38
CA PHE A 168 10.96 -10.64 9.82
C PHE A 168 9.68 -11.37 10.28
N LEU A 169 8.55 -11.08 9.65
CA LEU A 169 7.26 -11.69 9.99
C LEU A 169 7.15 -13.16 9.54
N HIS A 170 7.81 -13.53 8.44
CA HIS A 170 7.90 -14.92 8.01
C HIS A 170 8.62 -15.79 9.05
N LYS A 171 9.75 -15.32 9.57
CA LYS A 171 10.51 -16.03 10.63
C LYS A 171 9.71 -16.24 11.91
N GLN A 172 8.70 -15.40 12.15
CA GLN A 172 7.77 -15.53 13.28
C GLN A 172 6.53 -16.39 12.95
N GLY A 173 6.39 -16.88 11.71
CA GLY A 173 5.21 -17.63 11.28
C GLY A 173 3.94 -16.79 11.13
N LYS A 174 4.06 -15.46 11.07
CA LYS A 174 2.92 -14.51 11.05
C LYS A 174 2.59 -14.00 9.65
N LEU A 175 3.47 -14.22 8.65
CA LEU A 175 3.28 -13.73 7.29
C LEU A 175 2.33 -14.61 6.50
N ALA A 176 1.31 -14.00 5.89
CA ALA A 176 0.44 -14.63 4.91
C ALA A 176 0.23 -13.68 3.70
N TYR A 177 -0.29 -14.23 2.60
CA TYR A 177 -0.45 -13.47 1.37
C TYR A 177 -1.93 -13.39 0.96
N TRP A 178 -2.28 -12.24 0.35
CA TRP A 178 -3.56 -12.10 -0.33
C TRP A 178 -3.70 -13.11 -1.47
N PRO A 179 -4.93 -13.51 -1.85
CA PRO A 179 -5.19 -14.15 -3.12
C PRO A 179 -4.53 -13.36 -4.26
N ALA A 180 -3.82 -14.05 -5.15
CA ALA A 180 -2.93 -13.43 -6.14
C ALA A 180 -3.66 -12.47 -7.09
N GLU A 181 -4.95 -12.76 -7.37
CA GLU A 181 -5.81 -11.97 -8.25
C GLU A 181 -6.31 -10.67 -7.64
N TRP A 182 -6.31 -10.52 -6.30
CA TRP A 182 -6.89 -9.35 -5.64
C TRP A 182 -6.11 -8.06 -5.85
N CYS A 183 -4.78 -8.16 -5.89
CA CYS A 183 -3.90 -6.99 -5.94
C CYS A 183 -2.95 -7.07 -7.14
N PRO A 184 -3.44 -7.12 -8.39
CA PRO A 184 -2.58 -7.19 -9.56
C PRO A 184 -1.77 -5.91 -9.75
N SER A 185 -0.60 -6.04 -10.36
CA SER A 185 0.21 -4.91 -10.76
C SER A 185 -0.26 -4.36 -12.10
N PHE A 186 -0.50 -3.05 -12.20
CA PHE A 186 -0.78 -2.39 -13.48
C PHE A 186 0.27 -2.73 -14.53
N LYS A 187 1.54 -2.67 -14.14
CA LYS A 187 2.67 -2.90 -15.04
C LYS A 187 2.77 -4.33 -15.59
N TYR A 188 2.43 -5.33 -14.79
CA TYR A 188 2.65 -6.74 -15.14
C TYR A 188 1.38 -7.45 -15.57
N HIS A 189 0.20 -6.97 -15.15
CA HIS A 189 -1.05 -7.69 -15.36
C HIS A 189 -2.07 -6.89 -16.17
N SER A 190 -2.01 -5.53 -16.16
CA SER A 190 -2.93 -4.70 -16.94
C SER A 190 -2.41 -4.36 -18.32
N ILE A 191 -1.10 -4.11 -18.46
CA ILE A 191 -0.50 -3.74 -19.74
C ILE A 191 -0.34 -4.98 -20.61
N PRO A 192 -0.92 -4.99 -21.84
CA PRO A 192 -0.73 -6.10 -22.76
C PRO A 192 0.74 -6.36 -23.08
N ALA A 193 1.09 -7.63 -23.34
CA ALA A 193 2.43 -8.00 -23.75
C ALA A 193 2.82 -7.37 -25.10
N TRP A 194 4.12 -7.13 -25.29
CA TRP A 194 4.63 -6.70 -26.59
C TRP A 194 4.39 -7.83 -27.64
N PRO A 195 3.96 -7.48 -28.89
CA PRO A 195 3.73 -6.15 -29.44
C PRO A 195 2.29 -5.61 -29.25
N SER A 196 1.36 -6.35 -28.67
CA SER A 196 -0.07 -5.96 -28.58
C SER A 196 -0.33 -4.68 -27.77
N ASN A 197 0.60 -4.28 -26.91
CA ASN A 197 0.53 -3.00 -26.19
C ASN A 197 0.52 -1.75 -27.09
N TYR A 198 0.84 -1.86 -28.38
CA TYR A 198 0.75 -0.75 -29.33
C TYR A 198 -0.67 -0.45 -29.80
N TRP A 199 -1.57 -1.43 -29.80
CA TRP A 199 -2.96 -1.26 -30.28
C TRP A 199 -4.03 -1.63 -29.26
N THR A 200 -3.67 -2.36 -28.18
CA THR A 200 -4.60 -2.72 -27.11
C THR A 200 -4.32 -1.88 -25.86
N ALA A 201 -5.37 -1.26 -25.30
CA ALA A 201 -5.29 -0.51 -24.06
C ALA A 201 -5.15 -1.47 -22.85
N PRO A 202 -4.50 -1.01 -21.75
CA PRO A 202 -4.48 -1.76 -20.50
C PRO A 202 -5.89 -2.08 -20.01
N GLN A 203 -6.08 -3.29 -19.47
CA GLN A 203 -7.37 -3.76 -18.95
C GLN A 203 -7.29 -3.99 -17.44
N ILE A 204 -8.43 -3.94 -16.78
CA ILE A 204 -8.54 -4.40 -15.40
C ILE A 204 -8.46 -5.94 -15.44
N PRO A 205 -7.50 -6.57 -14.73
CA PRO A 205 -7.46 -8.02 -14.61
C PRO A 205 -8.72 -8.57 -13.94
N SER A 206 -9.14 -9.78 -14.32
CA SER A 206 -10.27 -10.46 -13.67
C SER A 206 -10.03 -10.58 -12.17
N ASP A 207 -11.09 -10.46 -11.39
CA ASP A 207 -11.10 -10.58 -9.93
C ASP A 207 -10.21 -9.57 -9.18
N ALA A 208 -9.66 -8.57 -9.91
CA ALA A 208 -8.91 -7.48 -9.29
C ALA A 208 -9.80 -6.67 -8.34
N ARG A 209 -9.25 -6.38 -7.16
CA ARG A 209 -9.87 -5.50 -6.17
C ARG A 209 -9.11 -4.17 -6.05
N VAL A 210 -7.78 -4.25 -6.02
CA VAL A 210 -6.90 -3.09 -5.92
C VAL A 210 -5.76 -3.22 -6.92
N VAL A 211 -5.74 -2.38 -7.95
CA VAL A 211 -4.65 -2.35 -8.92
C VAL A 211 -3.49 -1.53 -8.38
N ILE A 212 -2.29 -2.14 -8.35
CA ILE A 212 -1.09 -1.56 -7.77
C ILE A 212 -0.25 -0.86 -8.82
N PHE A 213 0.06 0.41 -8.56
CA PHE A 213 1.00 1.18 -9.35
C PHE A 213 2.36 1.21 -8.65
N HIS A 214 3.41 0.85 -9.35
CA HIS A 214 4.76 0.88 -8.81
C HIS A 214 5.79 1.25 -9.87
N GLY A 215 6.74 2.09 -9.48
CA GLY A 215 7.78 2.60 -10.35
C GLY A 215 7.39 3.89 -11.07
N GLU A 216 7.56 3.95 -12.40
CA GLU A 216 7.43 5.20 -13.16
C GLU A 216 6.01 5.52 -13.67
N CYS A 217 5.04 4.61 -13.53
CA CYS A 217 3.67 4.83 -13.98
C CYS A 217 2.77 5.00 -12.75
N ASN A 218 2.25 6.20 -12.56
CA ASN A 218 1.20 6.52 -11.59
C ASN A 218 -0.18 6.54 -12.28
N PRO A 219 -1.31 6.57 -11.55
CA PRO A 219 -2.64 6.62 -12.15
C PRO A 219 -2.83 7.73 -13.20
N PRO A 220 -2.39 8.99 -13.01
CA PRO A 220 -2.44 10.01 -14.07
C PRO A 220 -1.66 9.65 -15.33
N ASP A 221 -0.47 9.04 -15.17
CA ASP A 221 0.34 8.61 -16.32
C ASP A 221 -0.37 7.50 -17.11
N ALA A 222 -1.04 6.57 -16.41
CA ALA A 222 -1.79 5.49 -17.03
C ALA A 222 -3.01 6.01 -17.79
N LEU A 223 -3.71 7.00 -17.22
CA LEU A 223 -4.85 7.65 -17.86
C LEU A 223 -4.44 8.41 -19.12
N ALA A 224 -3.36 9.17 -19.06
CA ALA A 224 -2.85 9.94 -20.20
C ALA A 224 -2.25 9.05 -21.31
N GLY A 225 -1.82 7.85 -20.95
CA GLY A 225 -0.97 7.02 -21.80
C GLY A 225 0.47 7.55 -21.80
N LYS A 226 1.43 6.67 -21.66
CA LYS A 226 2.84 7.06 -21.56
C LYS A 226 3.72 6.32 -22.55
N ARG A 227 4.57 7.05 -23.25
CA ARG A 227 5.64 6.46 -24.07
C ARG A 227 6.94 6.54 -23.26
N ASN A 228 7.24 5.50 -22.52
CA ASN A 228 8.46 5.43 -21.71
C ASN A 228 9.44 4.40 -22.30
N ARG A 229 10.40 4.82 -23.14
CA ARG A 229 11.38 4.01 -23.90
C ARG A 229 10.78 3.28 -25.11
N LYS A 230 11.69 2.82 -26.03
CA LYS A 230 11.36 2.21 -27.33
C LYS A 230 10.37 1.03 -27.31
N PHE A 231 10.20 0.35 -26.18
CA PHE A 231 9.37 -0.85 -26.06
C PHE A 231 8.26 -0.77 -24.99
N ARG A 232 8.11 0.36 -24.30
CA ARG A 232 7.08 0.55 -23.26
C ARG A 232 6.13 1.66 -23.68
N PHE A 233 5.35 1.38 -24.69
CA PHE A 233 4.20 2.20 -25.03
C PHE A 233 3.00 1.72 -24.19
N ILE A 234 2.35 2.64 -23.50
CA ILE A 234 1.15 2.39 -22.74
C ILE A 234 0.05 3.24 -23.35
N LYS A 235 -0.96 2.61 -23.94
CA LYS A 235 -2.17 3.32 -24.37
C LYS A 235 -2.91 3.88 -23.16
N PRO A 236 -3.72 4.94 -23.31
CA PRO A 236 -4.58 5.44 -22.25
C PRO A 236 -5.44 4.33 -21.65
N ALA A 237 -5.35 4.18 -20.34
CA ALA A 237 -6.17 3.26 -19.55
C ALA A 237 -7.40 4.01 -19.02
N LEU A 238 -8.42 4.19 -19.86
CA LEU A 238 -9.57 5.05 -19.55
C LEU A 238 -10.35 4.62 -18.31
N TRP A 239 -10.36 3.32 -18.00
CA TRP A 239 -10.98 2.81 -16.78
C TRP A 239 -10.40 3.42 -15.49
N VAL A 240 -9.16 3.95 -15.53
CA VAL A 240 -8.58 4.65 -14.40
C VAL A 240 -9.42 5.88 -14.03
N ALA A 241 -9.96 6.62 -15.00
CA ALA A 241 -10.82 7.78 -14.74
C ALA A 241 -12.12 7.38 -14.04
N ASP A 242 -12.65 6.20 -14.35
CA ASP A 242 -13.91 5.71 -13.79
C ASP A 242 -13.76 5.33 -12.32
N HIS A 243 -12.59 4.90 -11.90
CA HIS A 243 -12.31 4.41 -10.56
C HIS A 243 -11.54 5.42 -9.70
N TRP A 244 -10.49 6.05 -10.24
CA TRP A 244 -9.59 6.98 -9.53
C TRP A 244 -10.12 8.41 -9.54
N LYS A 245 -11.25 8.62 -8.90
CA LYS A 245 -11.97 9.91 -8.78
C LYS A 245 -12.50 10.12 -7.37
N GLU A 246 -12.80 11.36 -7.03
CA GLU A 246 -13.53 11.74 -5.83
C GLU A 246 -15.01 11.40 -5.89
#